data_2245b7c1720becc6b436100260b4ba06
#
_entry.id   2245b7c1720becc6b436100260b4ba06
#
_cell.length_a   1.000
_cell.length_b   1.000
_cell.length_c   1.000
_cell.angle_alpha   90.00
_cell.angle_beta   90.00
_cell.angle_gamma   90.00
#
_symmetry.space_group_name_H-M   'P 1'
#
loop_
_entity.id
_entity.type
_entity.pdbx_description
1 polymer ?
#
loop_
_entity_poly.entity_id
_entity_poly.type
_entity_poly.pdbx_seq_one_letter_code
_entity_poly.pdbx_strand_id
1 'polypeptide(L)'
;MRLAEFDRVPPAVPTDPDAVSRRTAEFVVDLVETVAGQYSGPDMRSRKVALPVAPVPAPSTTASPMPGPRSNIRLDEPALVTLDTIRAAAEVIRGVVVRTPLLPFGRPENGDPLGRTRAWLKPESLQPIGAFKLRGAYYNIATLSAECRAAGVVAHSSGNHAQGVARAARLLGVRAVIVMPSNAPRIKVERVREDGAEIVFVGPSSEERAERAAELARIDGLSLVGPYDDAATITGQGTVGLEIVEQLAALDERQSAVPSGGRTELAPFTVLVPVGGGGIASGVAVAVKSLRADAVVVGVEPALAADARDSLAQGRIVTWPADMVGRTIADGQRTTHIGRIPFALLRRYLDGIVTVTEDEIVRAMVRASREARLMLEPSGATTLAAWLFHEDELPASGRVVSILSGGNVDPVRYDELLARGVAAGG
;
A
#
# COMPACT_ATOMS: atom_id res chain seq x y z
N MET A 1 14.44 -38.29 -26.80
CA MET A 1 13.19 -38.76 -26.15
C MET A 1 12.03 -38.19 -26.95
N ARG A 2 11.13 -39.04 -27.46
CA ARG A 2 10.23 -38.72 -28.58
C ARG A 2 9.05 -37.82 -28.18
N LEU A 3 8.79 -36.77 -28.95
CA LEU A 3 7.59 -35.94 -28.96
C LEU A 3 6.40 -36.74 -29.53
N ALA A 4 5.69 -37.47 -28.73
CA ALA A 4 4.48 -38.17 -29.14
C ALA A 4 3.63 -38.58 -27.93
N GLU A 5 2.98 -37.61 -27.27
CA GLU A 5 1.91 -37.90 -26.27
C GLU A 5 1.13 -36.62 -25.86
N PHE A 6 0.80 -35.75 -26.82
CA PHE A 6 -0.05 -34.58 -26.55
C PHE A 6 -1.33 -34.54 -27.41
N ASP A 7 -1.93 -35.72 -27.65
CA ASP A 7 -3.26 -35.80 -28.30
C ASP A 7 -4.23 -36.53 -27.36
N ARG A 8 -4.53 -35.97 -26.20
CA ARG A 8 -5.72 -36.32 -25.41
C ARG A 8 -6.58 -35.08 -25.22
N VAL A 9 -7.74 -35.07 -25.83
CA VAL A 9 -8.81 -34.11 -25.56
C VAL A 9 -9.09 -34.08 -24.09
N PRO A 10 -9.06 -32.94 -23.42
CA PRO A 10 -9.33 -32.86 -21.97
C PRO A 10 -10.77 -33.30 -21.70
N PRO A 11 -11.03 -34.07 -20.62
CA PRO A 11 -12.38 -34.47 -20.25
C PRO A 11 -13.22 -33.24 -19.91
N ALA A 12 -14.51 -33.30 -20.26
CA ALA A 12 -15.47 -32.23 -20.03
C ALA A 12 -15.42 -31.71 -18.60
N VAL A 13 -15.43 -30.37 -18.45
CA VAL A 13 -15.44 -29.70 -17.14
C VAL A 13 -16.74 -30.07 -16.40
N PRO A 14 -16.66 -30.56 -15.15
CA PRO A 14 -17.86 -30.85 -14.36
C PRO A 14 -18.64 -29.55 -14.05
N THR A 15 -19.94 -29.60 -14.18
CA THR A 15 -20.85 -28.47 -13.91
C THR A 15 -21.24 -28.35 -12.41
N ASP A 16 -20.76 -29.26 -11.57
CA ASP A 16 -21.01 -29.27 -10.14
C ASP A 16 -19.88 -28.52 -9.39
N PRO A 17 -20.17 -27.40 -8.67
CA PRO A 17 -19.20 -26.62 -7.92
C PRO A 17 -18.44 -27.42 -6.84
N ASP A 18 -19.09 -28.41 -6.21
CA ASP A 18 -18.49 -29.25 -5.17
C ASP A 18 -17.51 -30.30 -5.74
N ALA A 19 -17.71 -30.71 -6.99
CA ALA A 19 -16.78 -31.59 -7.68
C ALA A 19 -15.51 -30.84 -8.13
N VAL A 20 -15.62 -29.58 -8.51
CA VAL A 20 -14.47 -28.72 -8.85
C VAL A 20 -13.61 -28.46 -7.60
N SER A 21 -14.25 -28.16 -6.47
CA SER A 21 -13.54 -27.90 -5.20
C SER A 21 -12.77 -29.15 -4.70
N ARG A 22 -13.36 -30.33 -4.80
CA ARG A 22 -12.70 -31.59 -4.42
C ARG A 22 -11.50 -31.91 -5.33
N ARG A 23 -11.61 -31.79 -6.64
CA ARG A 23 -10.49 -31.99 -7.57
C ARG A 23 -9.35 -31.00 -7.38
N THR A 24 -9.66 -29.75 -7.06
CA THR A 24 -8.62 -28.74 -6.77
C THR A 24 -7.87 -29.09 -5.50
N ALA A 25 -8.57 -29.55 -4.45
CA ALA A 25 -7.96 -29.99 -3.21
C ALA A 25 -7.05 -31.22 -3.42
N GLU A 26 -7.51 -32.23 -4.18
CA GLU A 26 -6.71 -33.41 -4.52
C GLU A 26 -5.47 -33.05 -5.36
N PHE A 27 -5.59 -32.15 -6.33
CA PHE A 27 -4.46 -31.69 -7.15
C PHE A 27 -3.42 -30.93 -6.30
N VAL A 28 -3.86 -30.10 -5.35
CA VAL A 28 -2.95 -29.38 -4.45
C VAL A 28 -2.22 -30.34 -3.50
N VAL A 29 -2.89 -31.36 -2.99
CA VAL A 29 -2.28 -32.39 -2.14
C VAL A 29 -1.23 -33.18 -2.93
N ASP A 30 -1.54 -33.61 -4.17
CA ASP A 30 -0.63 -34.35 -5.03
C ASP A 30 0.60 -33.53 -5.45
N LEU A 31 0.41 -32.23 -5.71
CA LEU A 31 1.49 -31.29 -6.00
C LEU A 31 2.42 -31.09 -4.77
N VAL A 32 1.85 -30.98 -3.58
CA VAL A 32 2.61 -30.84 -2.33
C VAL A 32 3.40 -32.11 -2.02
N GLU A 33 2.81 -33.30 -2.22
CA GLU A 33 3.50 -34.58 -2.03
C GLU A 33 4.61 -34.80 -3.08
N THR A 34 4.37 -34.41 -4.33
CA THR A 34 5.37 -34.50 -5.39
C THR A 34 6.58 -33.58 -5.14
N VAL A 35 6.33 -32.34 -4.66
CA VAL A 35 7.40 -31.41 -4.33
C VAL A 35 8.13 -31.84 -3.06
N ALA A 36 7.43 -32.35 -2.05
CA ALA A 36 8.04 -32.88 -0.83
C ALA A 36 8.90 -34.13 -1.12
N GLY A 37 8.51 -34.97 -2.07
CA GLY A 37 9.26 -36.15 -2.49
C GLY A 37 10.59 -35.84 -3.19
N GLN A 38 10.72 -34.69 -3.84
CA GLN A 38 11.96 -34.26 -4.51
C GLN A 38 13.04 -33.69 -3.55
N TYR A 39 12.67 -33.38 -2.29
CA TYR A 39 13.58 -32.82 -1.28
C TYR A 39 13.83 -33.74 -0.08
N SER A 40 13.42 -35.02 -0.13
CA SER A 40 13.60 -35.98 0.96
C SER A 40 14.93 -36.69 0.85
N GLY A 41 15.97 -36.15 1.49
CA GLY A 41 17.15 -36.94 1.92
C GLY A 41 16.78 -37.80 3.14
N PRO A 42 17.54 -38.87 3.42
CA PRO A 42 17.11 -39.96 4.36
C PRO A 42 17.14 -39.60 5.88
N ASP A 43 17.23 -38.32 6.29
CA ASP A 43 17.48 -38.00 7.71
C ASP A 43 16.50 -37.02 8.38
N MET A 44 15.24 -36.92 7.91
CA MET A 44 14.25 -36.01 8.52
C MET A 44 12.91 -36.64 8.95
N ARG A 45 12.89 -37.95 9.21
CA ARG A 45 11.67 -38.59 9.75
C ARG A 45 11.71 -38.74 11.27
N SER A 46 11.66 -37.66 12.02
CA SER A 46 11.13 -37.62 13.41
C SER A 46 11.38 -36.29 14.11
N ARG A 47 10.84 -35.19 13.63
CA ARG A 47 10.61 -34.01 14.49
C ARG A 47 9.25 -33.44 14.19
N LYS A 48 8.27 -33.77 15.07
CA LYS A 48 7.09 -32.91 15.23
C LYS A 48 7.60 -31.56 15.71
N VAL A 49 7.72 -30.57 14.80
CA VAL A 49 7.99 -29.21 15.18
C VAL A 49 6.66 -28.59 15.59
N ALA A 50 6.38 -28.64 16.89
CA ALA A 50 5.47 -27.70 17.49
C ALA A 50 6.17 -26.34 17.41
N LEU A 51 5.65 -25.44 16.60
CA LEU A 51 6.11 -24.04 16.59
C LEU A 51 5.75 -23.46 17.97
N PRO A 52 6.72 -23.06 18.79
CA PRO A 52 6.42 -22.35 20.01
C PRO A 52 5.85 -20.99 19.63
N VAL A 53 4.63 -20.69 20.07
CA VAL A 53 4.15 -19.32 20.16
C VAL A 53 5.06 -18.64 21.17
N ALA A 54 6.02 -17.87 20.70
CA ALA A 54 6.88 -17.10 21.57
C ALA A 54 6.00 -16.08 22.34
N PRO A 55 6.13 -16.00 23.67
CA PRO A 55 5.47 -14.95 24.42
C PRO A 55 6.00 -13.60 23.92
N VAL A 56 5.08 -12.63 23.73
CA VAL A 56 5.41 -11.25 23.40
C VAL A 56 6.41 -10.76 24.46
N PRO A 57 7.63 -10.36 24.08
CA PRO A 57 8.61 -9.87 25.04
C PRO A 57 8.05 -8.64 25.77
N ALA A 58 8.14 -8.63 27.09
CA ALA A 58 7.86 -7.45 27.89
C ALA A 58 8.75 -6.30 27.39
N PRO A 59 8.25 -5.06 27.35
CA PRO A 59 9.01 -3.92 26.85
C PRO A 59 10.28 -3.75 27.68
N SER A 60 11.44 -3.70 27.02
CA SER A 60 12.72 -3.45 27.67
C SER A 60 12.73 -2.03 28.25
N THR A 61 13.20 -1.90 29.49
CA THR A 61 13.21 -0.66 30.27
C THR A 61 14.24 0.39 29.83
N THR A 62 14.84 0.27 28.63
CA THR A 62 15.85 1.19 28.09
C THR A 62 15.43 1.90 26.80
N ALA A 63 14.15 1.90 26.46
CA ALA A 63 13.65 2.69 25.35
C ALA A 63 13.50 4.16 25.78
N SER A 64 13.96 5.08 24.93
CA SER A 64 13.66 6.52 25.05
C SER A 64 12.17 6.73 25.34
N PRO A 65 11.79 7.74 26.17
CA PRO A 65 10.41 7.86 26.62
C PRO A 65 9.46 7.96 25.42
N MET A 66 8.56 6.99 25.34
CA MET A 66 7.43 7.05 24.43
C MET A 66 6.68 8.36 24.68
N PRO A 67 6.22 9.08 23.64
CA PRO A 67 5.33 10.21 23.86
C PRO A 67 4.14 9.73 24.70
N GLY A 68 3.86 10.45 25.78
CA GLY A 68 2.83 10.09 26.74
C GLY A 68 1.45 9.87 26.10
N PRO A 69 0.50 9.22 26.84
CA PRO A 69 -0.80 8.87 26.30
C PRO A 69 -1.52 10.11 25.78
N ARG A 70 -2.01 10.03 24.55
CA ARG A 70 -2.74 11.13 23.90
C ARG A 70 -4.11 11.29 24.56
N SER A 71 -4.22 12.25 25.45
CA SER A 71 -5.49 12.83 25.87
C SER A 71 -5.77 14.03 24.98
N ASN A 72 -6.79 13.98 24.11
CA ASN A 72 -7.32 15.11 23.30
C ASN A 72 -6.27 16.03 22.65
N ILE A 73 -5.21 15.47 22.06
CA ILE A 73 -4.21 16.25 21.33
C ILE A 73 -4.88 16.71 20.03
N ARG A 74 -4.84 18.02 19.77
CA ARG A 74 -5.20 18.61 18.49
C ARG A 74 -4.45 17.89 17.37
N LEU A 75 -5.18 17.22 16.50
CA LEU A 75 -4.67 16.44 15.36
C LEU A 75 -4.00 17.30 14.26
N ASP A 76 -3.72 18.57 14.56
CA ASP A 76 -3.42 19.62 13.60
C ASP A 76 -1.94 19.93 13.44
N GLU A 77 -1.00 19.16 14.02
CA GLU A 77 0.41 19.54 13.99
C GLU A 77 1.27 18.67 13.05
N PRO A 78 1.69 19.22 11.88
CA PRO A 78 2.67 18.59 10.97
C PRO A 78 3.99 18.22 11.69
N ALA A 79 4.33 18.93 12.77
CA ALA A 79 5.51 18.70 13.60
C ALA A 79 5.56 17.30 14.25
N LEU A 80 4.44 16.57 14.32
CA LEU A 80 4.38 15.23 14.89
C LEU A 80 4.88 14.13 13.94
N VAL A 81 5.01 14.40 12.63
CA VAL A 81 5.51 13.46 11.64
C VAL A 81 6.98 13.72 11.39
N THR A 82 7.84 12.94 12.01
CA THR A 82 9.29 13.05 11.92
C THR A 82 9.93 11.71 11.56
N LEU A 83 11.20 11.71 11.16
CA LEU A 83 11.93 10.46 10.91
C LEU A 83 11.95 9.56 12.15
N ASP A 84 12.10 10.13 13.34
CA ASP A 84 12.16 9.36 14.60
C ASP A 84 10.80 8.72 14.92
N THR A 85 9.68 9.44 14.71
CA THR A 85 8.35 8.85 14.89
C THR A 85 8.07 7.77 13.83
N ILE A 86 8.57 7.92 12.60
CA ILE A 86 8.46 6.89 11.54
C ILE A 86 9.30 5.65 11.89
N ARG A 87 10.49 5.81 12.43
CA ARG A 87 11.32 4.69 12.94
C ARG A 87 10.62 3.95 14.07
N ALA A 88 10.08 4.69 15.02
CA ALA A 88 9.28 4.09 16.10
C ALA A 88 8.06 3.33 15.56
N ALA A 89 7.39 3.87 14.53
CA ALA A 89 6.28 3.19 13.88
C ALA A 89 6.73 1.89 13.20
N ALA A 90 7.89 1.86 12.57
CA ALA A 90 8.44 0.65 11.94
C ALA A 90 8.65 -0.48 12.96
N GLU A 91 9.06 -0.14 14.20
CA GLU A 91 9.16 -1.14 15.27
C GLU A 91 7.79 -1.64 15.74
N VAL A 92 6.80 -0.74 15.90
CA VAL A 92 5.44 -1.10 16.35
C VAL A 92 4.72 -2.00 15.35
N ILE A 93 4.90 -1.77 14.05
CA ILE A 93 4.22 -2.56 13.00
C ILE A 93 5.02 -3.81 12.58
N ARG A 94 6.18 -4.05 13.16
CA ARG A 94 7.04 -5.20 12.87
C ARG A 94 6.29 -6.52 13.11
N GLY A 95 6.31 -7.42 12.12
CA GLY A 95 5.59 -8.69 12.18
C GLY A 95 4.09 -8.60 11.90
N VAL A 96 3.54 -7.40 11.75
CA VAL A 96 2.14 -7.17 11.38
C VAL A 96 2.01 -6.89 9.88
N VAL A 97 2.90 -6.09 9.36
CA VAL A 97 2.98 -5.77 7.92
C VAL A 97 4.12 -6.54 7.26
N VAL A 98 3.98 -6.77 5.97
CA VAL A 98 5.06 -7.30 5.15
C VAL A 98 6.03 -6.17 4.83
N ARG A 99 7.33 -6.38 5.08
CA ARG A 99 8.38 -5.56 4.48
C ARG A 99 8.47 -5.93 3.00
N THR A 100 7.68 -5.27 2.18
CA THR A 100 7.57 -5.57 0.75
C THR A 100 8.93 -5.41 0.06
N PRO A 101 9.31 -6.30 -0.88
CA PRO A 101 10.59 -6.20 -1.56
C PRO A 101 10.63 -5.01 -2.52
N LEU A 102 11.83 -4.59 -2.92
CA LEU A 102 12.02 -3.84 -4.15
C LEU A 102 12.19 -4.83 -5.31
N LEU A 103 11.25 -4.83 -6.24
CA LEU A 103 11.27 -5.70 -7.42
C LEU A 103 11.84 -4.93 -8.62
N PRO A 104 12.87 -5.45 -9.32
CA PRO A 104 13.36 -4.84 -10.55
C PRO A 104 12.26 -4.89 -11.62
N PHE A 105 12.14 -3.82 -12.42
CA PHE A 105 11.14 -3.71 -13.48
C PHE A 105 11.74 -3.10 -14.75
N GLY A 106 11.25 -3.58 -15.90
CA GLY A 106 11.78 -3.20 -17.19
C GLY A 106 12.93 -4.11 -17.65
N ARG A 107 13.26 -4.01 -18.92
CA ARG A 107 14.41 -4.71 -19.50
C ARG A 107 15.64 -3.81 -19.38
N PRO A 108 16.83 -4.38 -19.15
CA PRO A 108 18.07 -3.62 -19.32
C PRO A 108 18.09 -3.03 -20.73
N GLU A 109 18.43 -1.75 -20.87
CA GLU A 109 18.61 -1.13 -22.17
C GLU A 109 19.72 -1.87 -22.93
N ASN A 110 19.50 -2.11 -24.23
CA ASN A 110 20.52 -2.65 -25.11
C ASN A 110 21.72 -1.71 -25.12
N GLY A 111 22.84 -2.13 -24.52
CA GLY A 111 24.06 -1.34 -24.43
C GLY A 111 24.47 -0.93 -23.01
N ASP A 112 23.70 -1.22 -21.98
CA ASP A 112 24.18 -1.15 -20.59
C ASP A 112 24.97 -2.45 -20.27
N PRO A 113 26.33 -2.41 -20.26
CA PRO A 113 27.17 -3.59 -20.02
C PRO A 113 27.01 -4.15 -18.60
N LEU A 114 26.35 -3.41 -17.69
CA LEU A 114 26.13 -3.81 -16.29
C LEU A 114 24.70 -4.23 -16.03
N GLY A 115 23.78 -4.16 -17.02
CA GLY A 115 22.37 -4.57 -16.88
C GLY A 115 21.65 -3.85 -15.73
N ARG A 116 21.96 -2.59 -15.47
CA ARG A 116 21.45 -1.85 -14.31
C ARG A 116 19.96 -1.64 -14.45
N THR A 117 19.21 -2.17 -13.52
CA THR A 117 17.76 -1.90 -13.43
C THR A 117 17.55 -0.43 -13.07
N ARG A 118 16.89 0.34 -13.95
CA ARG A 118 16.58 1.75 -13.72
C ARG A 118 15.31 1.94 -12.91
N ALA A 119 14.37 0.97 -12.96
CA ALA A 119 13.10 1.05 -12.27
C ALA A 119 12.93 -0.08 -11.26
N TRP A 120 12.37 0.28 -10.12
CA TRP A 120 12.05 -0.62 -9.02
C TRP A 120 10.59 -0.45 -8.62
N LEU A 121 9.92 -1.54 -8.32
CA LEU A 121 8.56 -1.53 -7.81
C LEU A 121 8.57 -1.80 -6.31
N LYS A 122 7.84 -0.98 -5.54
CA LYS A 122 7.54 -1.19 -4.13
C LYS A 122 6.08 -1.67 -4.00
N PRO A 123 5.82 -2.99 -4.06
CA PRO A 123 4.47 -3.52 -4.22
C PRO A 123 3.73 -3.63 -2.87
N GLU A 124 3.13 -2.55 -2.43
CA GLU A 124 2.25 -2.54 -1.25
C GLU A 124 0.94 -3.32 -1.46
N SER A 125 0.64 -3.72 -2.70
CA SER A 125 -0.40 -4.72 -3.02
C SER A 125 -0.15 -6.08 -2.38
N LEU A 126 1.08 -6.39 -1.97
CA LEU A 126 1.45 -7.63 -1.27
C LEU A 126 1.21 -7.57 0.26
N GLN A 127 0.71 -6.49 0.80
CA GLN A 127 0.32 -6.43 2.21
C GLN A 127 -0.86 -7.38 2.50
N PRO A 128 -1.02 -7.87 3.76
CA PRO A 128 -2.07 -8.82 4.13
C PRO A 128 -3.50 -8.39 3.76
N ILE A 129 -3.74 -7.08 3.68
CA ILE A 129 -5.03 -6.52 3.24
C ILE A 129 -5.03 -6.11 1.76
N GLY A 130 -3.99 -6.44 1.01
CA GLY A 130 -3.84 -6.04 -0.40
C GLY A 130 -3.53 -4.56 -0.63
N ALA A 131 -3.14 -3.78 0.40
CA ALA A 131 -2.82 -2.35 0.28
C ALA A 131 -2.00 -1.83 1.47
N PHE A 132 -1.30 -0.71 1.28
CA PHE A 132 -0.45 -0.07 2.29
C PHE A 132 -1.17 0.37 3.57
N LYS A 133 -2.50 0.51 3.54
CA LYS A 133 -3.31 1.13 4.59
C LYS A 133 -3.17 0.48 5.97
N LEU A 134 -2.80 -0.80 6.02
CA LEU A 134 -2.58 -1.50 7.29
C LEU A 134 -1.48 -0.86 8.14
N ARG A 135 -0.43 -0.33 7.51
CA ARG A 135 0.69 0.32 8.19
C ARG A 135 0.24 1.46 9.11
N GLY A 136 -0.45 2.44 8.51
CA GLY A 136 -0.95 3.60 9.26
C GLY A 136 -2.11 3.27 10.19
N ALA A 137 -3.03 2.41 9.78
CA ALA A 137 -4.15 2.02 10.62
C ALA A 137 -3.69 1.29 11.89
N TYR A 138 -2.76 0.34 11.75
CA TYR A 138 -2.25 -0.39 12.90
C TYR A 138 -1.46 0.53 13.85
N TYR A 139 -0.55 1.34 13.33
CA TYR A 139 0.21 2.26 14.17
C TYR A 139 -0.69 3.26 14.90
N ASN A 140 -1.69 3.81 14.20
CA ASN A 140 -2.65 4.74 14.79
C ASN A 140 -3.37 4.10 15.99
N ILE A 141 -3.97 2.93 15.80
CA ILE A 141 -4.73 2.25 16.87
C ILE A 141 -3.81 1.77 18.00
N ALA A 142 -2.63 1.25 17.67
CA ALA A 142 -1.67 0.76 18.67
C ALA A 142 -1.15 1.87 19.60
N THR A 143 -1.10 3.12 19.12
CA THR A 143 -0.62 4.27 19.90
C THR A 143 -1.71 5.05 20.63
N LEU A 144 -2.98 4.65 20.54
CA LEU A 144 -4.05 5.18 21.38
C LEU A 144 -3.82 4.86 22.85
N SER A 145 -4.35 5.68 23.74
CA SER A 145 -4.36 5.39 25.19
C SER A 145 -5.14 4.10 25.48
N ALA A 146 -4.93 3.52 26.66
CA ALA A 146 -5.68 2.33 27.08
C ALA A 146 -7.18 2.60 27.11
N GLU A 147 -7.60 3.77 27.59
CA GLU A 147 -9.00 4.20 27.64
C GLU A 147 -9.60 4.32 26.24
N CYS A 148 -8.87 4.96 25.30
CA CYS A 148 -9.31 5.10 23.91
C CYS A 148 -9.44 3.73 23.22
N ARG A 149 -8.49 2.81 23.46
CA ARG A 149 -8.60 1.44 22.92
C ARG A 149 -9.76 0.67 23.52
N ALA A 150 -10.01 0.82 24.82
CA ALA A 150 -11.15 0.17 25.49
C ALA A 150 -12.51 0.66 24.96
N ALA A 151 -12.62 1.95 24.63
CA ALA A 151 -13.82 2.50 24.02
C ALA A 151 -14.01 2.00 22.58
N GLY A 152 -12.94 1.81 21.84
CA GLY A 152 -12.95 1.36 20.44
C GLY A 152 -12.64 2.46 19.45
N VAL A 153 -12.69 2.11 18.17
CA VAL A 153 -12.36 3.01 17.07
C VAL A 153 -13.50 3.10 16.05
N VAL A 154 -13.54 4.22 15.34
CA VAL A 154 -14.45 4.43 14.21
C VAL A 154 -13.67 4.95 13.00
N ALA A 155 -14.04 4.50 11.81
CA ALA A 155 -13.53 5.03 10.55
C ALA A 155 -14.63 5.16 9.51
N HIS A 156 -14.46 6.07 8.56
CA HIS A 156 -15.34 6.21 7.41
C HIS A 156 -14.57 5.92 6.13
N SER A 157 -14.94 4.83 5.46
CA SER A 157 -14.33 4.45 4.18
C SER A 157 -15.06 3.25 3.58
N SER A 158 -15.07 3.15 2.27
CA SER A 158 -15.57 1.96 1.56
C SER A 158 -14.46 1.09 0.96
N GLY A 159 -13.19 1.48 1.16
CA GLY A 159 -12.05 0.85 0.48
C GLY A 159 -10.96 0.35 1.42
N ASN A 160 -9.71 0.49 0.97
CA ASN A 160 -8.52 -0.05 1.63
C ASN A 160 -8.34 0.43 3.09
N HIS A 161 -8.79 1.66 3.40
CA HIS A 161 -8.70 2.17 4.77
C HIS A 161 -9.67 1.45 5.71
N ALA A 162 -10.90 1.19 5.27
CA ALA A 162 -11.86 0.41 6.04
C ALA A 162 -11.31 -0.98 6.42
N GLN A 163 -10.75 -1.68 5.45
CA GLN A 163 -10.10 -2.99 5.67
C GLN A 163 -8.88 -2.87 6.59
N GLY A 164 -8.06 -1.81 6.41
CA GLY A 164 -6.90 -1.55 7.26
C GLY A 164 -7.28 -1.35 8.72
N VAL A 165 -8.33 -0.56 9.00
CA VAL A 165 -8.81 -0.30 10.37
C VAL A 165 -9.43 -1.57 10.96
N ALA A 166 -10.30 -2.27 10.22
CA ALA A 166 -10.92 -3.52 10.68
C ALA A 166 -9.85 -4.58 11.03
N ARG A 167 -8.88 -4.82 10.13
CA ARG A 167 -7.77 -5.75 10.37
C ARG A 167 -6.91 -5.34 11.56
N ALA A 168 -6.53 -4.08 11.65
CA ALA A 168 -5.69 -3.57 12.74
C ALA A 168 -6.41 -3.69 14.09
N ALA A 169 -7.68 -3.32 14.15
CA ALA A 169 -8.50 -3.43 15.35
C ALA A 169 -8.64 -4.90 15.80
N ARG A 170 -8.92 -5.83 14.87
CA ARG A 170 -8.95 -7.27 15.17
C ARG A 170 -7.65 -7.77 15.78
N LEU A 171 -6.50 -7.39 15.19
CA LEU A 171 -5.18 -7.82 15.67
C LEU A 171 -4.84 -7.26 17.05
N LEU A 172 -5.38 -6.10 17.40
CA LEU A 172 -5.17 -5.42 18.68
C LEU A 172 -6.26 -5.73 19.72
N GLY A 173 -7.29 -6.52 19.37
CA GLY A 173 -8.43 -6.80 20.25
C GLY A 173 -9.27 -5.57 20.55
N VAL A 174 -9.36 -4.61 19.64
CA VAL A 174 -10.10 -3.35 19.77
C VAL A 174 -11.41 -3.41 18.99
N ARG A 175 -12.50 -2.94 19.58
CA ARG A 175 -13.79 -2.77 18.87
C ARG A 175 -13.62 -1.78 17.71
N ALA A 176 -14.15 -2.12 16.53
CA ALA A 176 -14.11 -1.22 15.38
C ALA A 176 -15.51 -1.05 14.78
N VAL A 177 -15.86 0.19 14.45
CA VAL A 177 -17.06 0.56 13.72
C VAL A 177 -16.66 1.22 12.42
N ILE A 178 -17.14 0.69 11.29
CA ILE A 178 -16.83 1.22 9.96
C ILE A 178 -18.08 1.82 9.33
N VAL A 179 -18.06 3.12 9.07
CA VAL A 179 -19.15 3.81 8.36
C VAL A 179 -18.90 3.67 6.86
N MET A 180 -19.81 2.97 6.17
CA MET A 180 -19.73 2.65 4.74
C MET A 180 -20.94 3.21 3.99
N PRO A 181 -20.80 3.52 2.67
CA PRO A 181 -21.96 3.89 1.88
C PRO A 181 -22.82 2.67 1.58
N SER A 182 -24.13 2.85 1.51
CA SER A 182 -25.09 1.77 1.23
C SER A 182 -24.89 1.07 -0.12
N ASN A 183 -24.23 1.74 -1.06
CA ASN A 183 -23.88 1.21 -2.38
C ASN A 183 -22.43 0.64 -2.44
N ALA A 184 -21.80 0.39 -1.30
CA ALA A 184 -20.46 -0.20 -1.28
C ALA A 184 -20.44 -1.58 -1.96
N PRO A 185 -19.42 -1.90 -2.78
CA PRO A 185 -19.28 -3.23 -3.39
C PRO A 185 -19.29 -4.34 -2.34
N ARG A 186 -20.06 -5.40 -2.59
CA ARG A 186 -20.27 -6.52 -1.65
C ARG A 186 -18.93 -7.10 -1.15
N ILE A 187 -17.98 -7.31 -2.03
CA ILE A 187 -16.65 -7.84 -1.68
C ILE A 187 -15.91 -6.96 -0.65
N LYS A 188 -16.05 -5.64 -0.73
CA LYS A 188 -15.44 -4.71 0.24
C LYS A 188 -16.13 -4.78 1.62
N VAL A 189 -17.46 -4.95 1.61
CA VAL A 189 -18.25 -5.13 2.84
C VAL A 189 -17.90 -6.45 3.53
N GLU A 190 -17.81 -7.54 2.76
CA GLU A 190 -17.50 -8.88 3.28
C GLU A 190 -16.11 -8.91 3.93
N ARG A 191 -15.09 -8.34 3.30
CA ARG A 191 -13.73 -8.26 3.88
C ARG A 191 -13.68 -7.48 5.21
N VAL A 192 -14.48 -6.44 5.37
CA VAL A 192 -14.58 -5.70 6.64
C VAL A 192 -15.25 -6.55 7.72
N ARG A 193 -16.32 -7.32 7.35
CA ARG A 193 -17.02 -8.24 8.26
C ARG A 193 -16.14 -9.42 8.68
N GLU A 194 -15.34 -9.97 7.78
CA GLU A 194 -14.40 -11.05 8.07
C GLU A 194 -13.37 -10.65 9.13
N ASP A 195 -13.02 -9.37 9.21
CA ASP A 195 -12.16 -8.84 10.27
C ASP A 195 -12.93 -8.46 11.55
N GLY A 196 -14.24 -8.76 11.63
CA GLY A 196 -15.05 -8.63 12.84
C GLY A 196 -15.50 -7.19 13.15
N ALA A 197 -15.35 -6.25 12.23
CA ALA A 197 -15.80 -4.88 12.46
C ALA A 197 -17.32 -4.73 12.28
N GLU A 198 -17.94 -3.89 13.10
CA GLU A 198 -19.32 -3.45 12.94
C GLU A 198 -19.42 -2.51 11.74
N ILE A 199 -20.50 -2.62 10.97
CA ILE A 199 -20.73 -1.75 9.81
C ILE A 199 -21.97 -0.92 10.01
N VAL A 200 -21.84 0.38 9.87
CA VAL A 200 -22.94 1.35 9.83
C VAL A 200 -23.07 1.86 8.40
N PHE A 201 -24.20 1.59 7.76
CA PHE A 201 -24.47 2.08 6.41
C PHE A 201 -25.12 3.46 6.45
N VAL A 202 -24.68 4.35 5.55
CA VAL A 202 -25.25 5.68 5.32
C VAL A 202 -25.48 5.91 3.83
N GLY A 203 -25.92 7.09 3.43
CA GLY A 203 -26.01 7.48 2.02
C GLY A 203 -24.66 7.42 1.27
N PRO A 204 -24.69 7.65 -0.04
CA PRO A 204 -23.49 7.49 -0.88
C PRO A 204 -22.43 8.59 -0.69
N SER A 205 -22.79 9.73 -0.07
CA SER A 205 -21.91 10.89 0.04
C SER A 205 -20.73 10.66 1.00
N SER A 206 -19.60 11.29 0.72
CA SER A 206 -18.42 11.24 1.60
C SER A 206 -18.64 12.06 2.86
N GLU A 207 -19.38 13.14 2.74
CA GLU A 207 -19.74 14.04 3.85
C GLU A 207 -20.62 13.31 4.87
N GLU A 208 -21.69 12.64 4.44
CA GLU A 208 -22.56 11.86 5.34
C GLU A 208 -21.76 10.79 6.10
N ARG A 209 -20.81 10.13 5.45
CA ARG A 209 -19.94 9.15 6.12
C ARG A 209 -19.07 9.79 7.19
N ALA A 210 -18.47 10.93 6.87
CA ALA A 210 -17.60 11.65 7.81
C ALA A 210 -18.40 12.20 9.00
N GLU A 211 -19.58 12.79 8.76
CA GLU A 211 -20.48 13.29 9.79
C GLU A 211 -20.95 12.16 10.73
N ARG A 212 -21.37 11.02 10.17
CA ARG A 212 -21.80 9.88 10.98
C ARG A 212 -20.67 9.29 11.80
N ALA A 213 -19.46 9.21 11.27
CA ALA A 213 -18.30 8.75 12.03
C ALA A 213 -17.95 9.73 13.17
N ALA A 214 -18.00 11.03 12.92
CA ALA A 214 -17.79 12.05 13.94
C ALA A 214 -18.87 12.01 15.04
N GLU A 215 -20.12 11.76 14.66
CA GLU A 215 -21.23 11.58 15.59
C GLU A 215 -21.00 10.37 16.52
N LEU A 216 -20.65 9.20 15.96
CA LEU A 216 -20.34 7.98 16.70
C LEU A 216 -19.13 8.20 17.64
N ALA A 217 -18.09 8.89 17.17
CA ALA A 217 -16.95 9.26 17.99
C ALA A 217 -17.38 10.09 19.21
N ARG A 218 -18.29 11.05 19.02
CA ARG A 218 -18.77 11.91 20.09
C ARG A 218 -19.74 11.21 21.05
N ILE A 219 -20.66 10.39 20.56
CA ILE A 219 -21.71 9.74 21.37
C ILE A 219 -21.16 8.52 22.09
N ASP A 220 -20.45 7.65 21.38
CA ASP A 220 -19.95 6.37 21.90
C ASP A 220 -18.52 6.45 22.43
N GLY A 221 -17.89 7.62 22.39
CA GLY A 221 -16.51 7.83 22.83
C GLY A 221 -15.45 7.15 21.96
N LEU A 222 -15.82 6.75 20.72
CA LEU A 222 -14.92 6.04 19.80
C LEU A 222 -13.81 6.99 19.29
N SER A 223 -12.60 6.45 19.14
CA SER A 223 -11.49 7.20 18.54
C SER A 223 -11.60 7.17 17.02
N LEU A 224 -11.65 8.35 16.37
CA LEU A 224 -11.66 8.45 14.92
C LEU A 224 -10.27 8.11 14.35
N VAL A 225 -10.20 7.15 13.43
CA VAL A 225 -9.00 6.79 12.68
C VAL A 225 -9.10 7.37 11.28
N GLY A 226 -8.41 8.48 11.06
CA GLY A 226 -8.45 9.22 9.78
C GLY A 226 -7.72 8.49 8.66
N PRO A 227 -8.25 8.56 7.41
CA PRO A 227 -7.65 7.84 6.26
C PRO A 227 -6.34 8.45 5.75
N TYR A 228 -6.06 9.71 6.01
CA TYR A 228 -4.89 10.46 5.52
C TYR A 228 -4.56 11.73 6.30
N ASP A 229 -5.54 12.49 6.81
CA ASP A 229 -5.33 13.74 7.55
C ASP A 229 -5.20 13.48 9.05
N ASP A 230 -4.23 12.65 9.41
CA ASP A 230 -3.97 12.19 10.77
C ASP A 230 -2.47 11.89 10.92
N ALA A 231 -1.81 12.54 11.87
CA ALA A 231 -0.37 12.44 12.05
C ALA A 231 0.11 11.02 12.36
N ALA A 232 -0.64 10.22 13.13
CA ALA A 232 -0.28 8.84 13.43
C ALA A 232 -0.45 7.95 12.19
N THR A 233 -1.55 8.11 11.44
CA THR A 233 -1.75 7.41 10.18
C THR A 233 -0.63 7.73 9.19
N ILE A 234 -0.29 9.01 9.00
CA ILE A 234 0.80 9.46 8.12
C ILE A 234 2.14 8.85 8.55
N THR A 235 2.43 8.86 9.86
CA THR A 235 3.66 8.30 10.43
C THR A 235 3.80 6.81 10.09
N GLY A 236 2.75 6.02 10.28
CA GLY A 236 2.74 4.60 9.90
C GLY A 236 2.95 4.38 8.41
N GLN A 237 2.35 5.21 7.55
CA GLN A 237 2.57 5.14 6.08
C GLN A 237 4.00 5.49 5.68
N GLY A 238 4.67 6.37 6.43
CA GLY A 238 6.06 6.79 6.20
C GLY A 238 7.06 5.63 6.27
N THR A 239 6.72 4.54 6.93
CA THR A 239 7.56 3.33 6.98
C THR A 239 7.86 2.73 5.60
N VAL A 240 7.01 2.99 4.59
CA VAL A 240 7.29 2.61 3.19
C VAL A 240 8.53 3.34 2.68
N GLY A 241 8.64 4.65 2.94
CA GLY A 241 9.81 5.46 2.55
C GLY A 241 11.08 5.03 3.29
N LEU A 242 10.98 4.73 4.59
CA LEU A 242 12.10 4.18 5.37
C LEU A 242 12.62 2.88 4.74
N GLU A 243 11.73 1.93 4.46
CA GLU A 243 12.08 0.66 3.83
C GLU A 243 12.73 0.84 2.44
N ILE A 244 12.25 1.78 1.62
CA ILE A 244 12.82 2.07 0.29
C ILE A 244 14.28 2.48 0.43
N VAL A 245 14.58 3.46 1.29
CA VAL A 245 15.95 3.96 1.47
C VAL A 245 16.88 2.86 1.97
N GLU A 246 16.47 2.08 2.96
CA GLU A 246 17.25 0.97 3.50
C GLU A 246 17.50 -0.14 2.47
N GLN A 247 16.48 -0.47 1.66
CA GLN A 247 16.60 -1.51 0.63
C GLN A 247 17.51 -1.07 -0.53
N LEU A 248 17.45 0.21 -0.95
CA LEU A 248 18.36 0.75 -1.95
C LEU A 248 19.80 0.76 -1.43
N ALA A 249 20.02 1.15 -0.16
CA ALA A 249 21.35 1.10 0.45
C ALA A 249 21.93 -0.32 0.46
N ALA A 250 21.11 -1.31 0.85
CA ALA A 250 21.54 -2.72 0.85
C ALA A 250 21.82 -3.27 -0.57
N LEU A 251 21.14 -2.76 -1.60
CA LEU A 251 21.45 -3.10 -2.99
C LEU A 251 22.81 -2.54 -3.42
N ASP A 252 23.10 -1.30 -3.07
CA ASP A 252 24.37 -0.66 -3.40
C ASP A 252 25.56 -1.31 -2.69
N GLU A 253 25.41 -1.69 -1.42
CA GLU A 253 26.43 -2.43 -0.67
C GLU A 253 26.77 -3.77 -1.33
N ARG A 254 25.76 -4.51 -1.80
CA ARG A 254 25.98 -5.79 -2.51
C ARG A 254 26.71 -5.60 -3.85
N GLN A 255 26.41 -4.51 -4.57
CA GLN A 255 27.09 -4.20 -5.83
C GLN A 255 28.55 -3.73 -5.61
N SER A 256 28.81 -3.03 -4.52
CA SER A 256 30.15 -2.54 -4.14
C SER A 256 31.08 -3.62 -3.61
N ALA A 257 30.55 -4.76 -3.15
CA ALA A 257 31.33 -5.93 -2.73
C ALA A 257 32.06 -6.63 -3.89
N VAL A 258 31.79 -6.26 -5.15
CA VAL A 258 32.63 -6.59 -6.30
C VAL A 258 33.83 -5.62 -6.28
N PRO A 259 35.11 -6.08 -6.29
CA PRO A 259 36.29 -5.25 -6.08
C PRO A 259 36.52 -4.22 -7.20
N SER A 260 35.88 -3.09 -7.10
CA SER A 260 36.17 -1.90 -7.88
C SER A 260 36.36 -0.74 -6.90
N GLY A 261 37.45 -0.78 -6.21
CA GLY A 261 38.22 0.18 -5.39
C GLY A 261 37.71 1.60 -5.11
N GLY A 262 36.43 1.83 -4.85
CA GLY A 262 35.88 3.15 -4.48
C GLY A 262 34.70 3.04 -3.57
N ARG A 263 34.63 3.92 -2.54
CA ARG A 263 33.38 4.16 -1.76
C ARG A 263 32.31 4.60 -2.75
N THR A 264 31.34 3.75 -3.00
CA THR A 264 30.19 4.11 -3.84
C THR A 264 29.27 4.99 -3.00
N GLU A 265 29.26 6.30 -3.24
CA GLU A 265 28.14 7.13 -2.77
C GLU A 265 26.86 6.56 -3.36
N LEU A 266 25.82 6.43 -2.52
CA LEU A 266 24.49 5.98 -2.96
C LEU A 266 24.05 6.86 -4.13
N ALA A 267 23.83 6.26 -5.30
CA ALA A 267 23.40 7.03 -6.47
C ALA A 267 22.07 7.76 -6.19
N PRO A 268 21.85 8.95 -6.75
CA PRO A 268 20.59 9.66 -6.67
C PRO A 268 19.43 8.77 -7.16
N PHE A 269 18.26 8.92 -6.55
CA PHE A 269 17.08 8.17 -6.94
C PHE A 269 15.82 9.04 -6.82
N THR A 270 14.79 8.67 -7.60
CA THR A 270 13.46 9.26 -7.54
C THR A 270 12.46 8.27 -6.96
N VAL A 271 11.61 8.72 -6.05
CA VAL A 271 10.46 7.94 -5.55
C VAL A 271 9.17 8.54 -6.12
N LEU A 272 8.40 7.73 -6.84
CA LEU A 272 7.06 8.05 -7.29
C LEU A 272 6.05 7.55 -6.26
N VAL A 273 5.24 8.45 -5.73
CA VAL A 273 4.27 8.16 -4.67
C VAL A 273 2.87 8.61 -5.07
N PRO A 274 1.81 7.78 -4.93
CA PRO A 274 0.47 8.18 -5.30
C PRO A 274 -0.08 9.22 -4.32
N VAL A 275 -0.75 10.24 -4.84
CA VAL A 275 -1.42 11.28 -4.06
C VAL A 275 -2.94 11.18 -4.28
N GLY A 276 -3.68 10.98 -3.21
CA GLY A 276 -5.09 11.29 -3.06
C GLY A 276 -5.15 12.31 -1.93
N GLY A 277 -5.71 11.98 -0.75
CA GLY A 277 -5.66 12.88 0.41
C GLY A 277 -4.25 13.19 0.97
N GLY A 278 -3.21 12.56 0.44
CA GLY A 278 -1.80 12.90 0.68
C GLY A 278 -1.12 12.13 1.83
N GLY A 279 -1.81 11.22 2.52
CA GLY A 279 -1.26 10.59 3.72
C GLY A 279 0.02 9.76 3.49
N ILE A 280 0.01 8.86 2.48
CA ILE A 280 1.22 8.08 2.15
C ILE A 280 2.31 8.96 1.56
N ALA A 281 1.96 9.88 0.67
CA ALA A 281 2.92 10.78 0.04
C ALA A 281 3.67 11.62 1.09
N SER A 282 2.96 12.13 2.08
CA SER A 282 3.55 12.91 3.18
C SER A 282 4.52 12.08 4.02
N GLY A 283 4.08 10.92 4.47
CA GLY A 283 4.93 10.04 5.29
C GLY A 283 6.19 9.59 4.55
N VAL A 284 6.05 9.18 3.28
CA VAL A 284 7.16 8.78 2.42
C VAL A 284 8.11 9.94 2.17
N ALA A 285 7.59 11.13 1.83
CA ALA A 285 8.42 12.30 1.57
C ALA A 285 9.24 12.72 2.80
N VAL A 286 8.62 12.72 3.99
CA VAL A 286 9.33 12.99 5.25
C VAL A 286 10.45 11.96 5.47
N ALA A 287 10.16 10.66 5.34
CA ALA A 287 11.16 9.61 5.57
C ALA A 287 12.33 9.72 4.57
N VAL A 288 12.02 9.80 3.29
CA VAL A 288 13.02 9.84 2.21
C VAL A 288 13.90 11.08 2.33
N LYS A 289 13.30 12.26 2.39
CA LYS A 289 14.04 13.53 2.46
C LYS A 289 14.86 13.70 3.74
N SER A 290 14.39 13.14 4.86
CA SER A 290 15.15 13.18 6.11
C SER A 290 16.38 12.25 6.10
N LEU A 291 16.34 11.16 5.33
CA LEU A 291 17.46 10.21 5.19
C LEU A 291 18.37 10.58 4.02
N ARG A 292 17.81 11.11 2.95
CA ARG A 292 18.46 11.44 1.69
C ARG A 292 17.89 12.73 1.13
N ALA A 293 18.47 13.84 1.54
CA ALA A 293 18.04 15.18 1.10
C ALA A 293 18.17 15.38 -0.42
N ASP A 294 19.11 14.66 -1.04
CA ASP A 294 19.38 14.66 -2.48
C ASP A 294 18.41 13.77 -3.29
N ALA A 295 17.68 12.85 -2.65
CA ALA A 295 16.67 12.07 -3.34
C ALA A 295 15.47 12.94 -3.77
N VAL A 296 14.84 12.57 -4.88
CA VAL A 296 13.66 13.26 -5.41
C VAL A 296 12.40 12.48 -5.04
N VAL A 297 11.34 13.17 -4.60
CA VAL A 297 10.04 12.57 -4.31
C VAL A 297 8.98 13.28 -5.15
N VAL A 298 8.38 12.55 -6.09
CA VAL A 298 7.36 13.07 -7.01
C VAL A 298 6.01 12.43 -6.70
N GLY A 299 5.01 13.27 -6.47
CA GLY A 299 3.63 12.85 -6.33
C GLY A 299 3.02 12.46 -7.68
N VAL A 300 2.08 11.51 -7.66
CA VAL A 300 1.35 11.13 -8.88
C VAL A 300 -0.15 11.15 -8.60
N GLU A 301 -0.89 11.91 -9.41
CA GLU A 301 -2.35 12.00 -9.37
C GLU A 301 -2.97 11.57 -10.71
N PRO A 302 -4.21 11.03 -10.70
CA PRO A 302 -5.01 10.95 -11.92
C PRO A 302 -5.31 12.37 -12.43
N ALA A 303 -5.23 12.60 -13.73
CA ALA A 303 -5.53 13.91 -14.33
C ALA A 303 -6.97 14.38 -14.03
N LEU A 304 -7.90 13.45 -13.77
CA LEU A 304 -9.29 13.74 -13.41
C LEU A 304 -9.50 14.00 -11.90
N ALA A 305 -8.44 13.90 -11.08
CA ALA A 305 -8.48 14.17 -9.65
C ALA A 305 -7.12 14.72 -9.19
N ALA A 306 -6.75 15.91 -9.67
CA ALA A 306 -5.45 16.55 -9.48
C ALA A 306 -5.53 17.76 -8.53
N ASP A 307 -6.32 17.64 -7.47
CA ASP A 307 -6.56 18.71 -6.49
C ASP A 307 -5.32 19.04 -5.66
N ALA A 308 -4.44 18.08 -5.40
CA ALA A 308 -3.21 18.32 -4.66
C ALA A 308 -2.19 19.09 -5.50
N ARG A 309 -2.05 18.79 -6.81
CA ARG A 309 -1.24 19.59 -7.74
C ARG A 309 -1.68 21.06 -7.74
N ASP A 310 -2.97 21.28 -7.90
CA ASP A 310 -3.52 22.64 -7.93
C ASP A 310 -3.36 23.35 -6.57
N SER A 311 -3.51 22.59 -5.46
CA SER A 311 -3.30 23.12 -4.12
C SER A 311 -1.86 23.56 -3.88
N LEU A 312 -0.89 22.75 -4.27
CA LEU A 312 0.54 23.08 -4.13
C LEU A 312 0.93 24.25 -5.03
N ALA A 313 0.45 24.28 -6.26
CA ALA A 313 0.72 25.36 -7.20
C ALA A 313 0.15 26.72 -6.71
N GLN A 314 -1.04 26.71 -6.09
CA GLN A 314 -1.69 27.91 -5.57
C GLN A 314 -1.24 28.27 -4.13
N GLY A 315 -0.50 27.41 -3.46
CA GLY A 315 -0.07 27.63 -2.08
C GLY A 315 -1.20 27.59 -1.03
N ARG A 316 -2.37 27.07 -1.39
CA ARG A 316 -3.56 26.90 -0.54
C ARG A 316 -4.32 25.64 -0.93
N ILE A 317 -5.07 25.07 0.00
CA ILE A 317 -5.92 23.91 -0.31
C ILE A 317 -7.01 24.33 -1.29
N VAL A 318 -7.08 23.62 -2.43
CA VAL A 318 -8.09 23.76 -3.47
C VAL A 318 -9.05 22.57 -3.37
N THR A 319 -10.34 22.83 -3.44
CA THR A 319 -11.38 21.79 -3.44
C THR A 319 -11.91 21.63 -4.85
N TRP A 320 -11.87 20.42 -5.38
CA TRP A 320 -12.49 20.06 -6.65
C TRP A 320 -13.91 19.50 -6.42
N PRO A 321 -14.85 19.72 -7.35
CA PRO A 321 -16.19 19.13 -7.26
C PRO A 321 -16.15 17.61 -7.20
N ALA A 322 -17.02 17.03 -6.38
CA ALA A 322 -17.07 15.56 -6.16
C ALA A 322 -17.41 14.77 -7.44
N ASP A 323 -18.24 15.35 -8.32
CA ASP A 323 -18.58 14.79 -9.62
C ASP A 323 -17.39 14.79 -10.60
N MET A 324 -16.49 15.74 -10.50
CA MET A 324 -15.26 15.77 -11.27
C MET A 324 -14.29 14.67 -10.83
N VAL A 325 -13.93 14.64 -9.56
CA VAL A 325 -12.98 13.64 -9.04
C VAL A 325 -13.58 12.22 -9.09
N GLY A 326 -14.89 12.09 -9.08
CA GLY A 326 -15.62 10.84 -9.24
C GLY A 326 -15.43 10.17 -10.61
N ARG A 327 -14.94 10.89 -11.62
CA ARG A 327 -14.76 10.40 -13.00
C ARG A 327 -13.54 9.50 -13.17
N THR A 328 -12.52 9.63 -12.33
CA THR A 328 -11.34 8.75 -12.42
C THR A 328 -11.68 7.32 -12.02
N ILE A 329 -11.04 6.34 -12.67
CA ILE A 329 -11.11 4.92 -12.27
C ILE A 329 -10.29 4.65 -11.00
N ALA A 330 -9.35 5.51 -10.64
CA ALA A 330 -8.47 5.39 -9.49
C ALA A 330 -9.22 5.75 -8.19
N ASP A 331 -10.13 4.87 -7.74
CA ASP A 331 -11.07 5.11 -6.63
C ASP A 331 -10.41 5.42 -5.28
N GLY A 332 -9.19 4.94 -5.04
CA GLY A 332 -8.39 5.27 -3.85
C GLY A 332 -7.79 6.69 -3.85
N GLN A 333 -7.88 7.41 -4.97
CA GLN A 333 -7.40 8.78 -5.13
C GLN A 333 -8.53 9.80 -5.43
N ARG A 334 -9.79 9.40 -5.30
CA ARG A 334 -10.99 10.26 -5.46
C ARG A 334 -11.21 11.16 -4.25
N THR A 335 -10.25 11.97 -3.89
CA THR A 335 -10.42 12.99 -2.84
C THR A 335 -10.81 14.31 -3.48
N THR A 336 -11.69 15.07 -2.84
CA THR A 336 -12.07 16.40 -3.32
C THR A 336 -11.02 17.47 -2.96
N HIS A 337 -10.20 17.17 -1.96
CA HIS A 337 -9.08 18.01 -1.56
C HIS A 337 -8.04 17.20 -0.77
N ILE A 338 -6.81 17.66 -0.80
CA ILE A 338 -5.72 17.18 0.05
C ILE A 338 -5.98 17.52 1.53
N GLY A 339 -5.50 16.68 2.44
CA GLY A 339 -5.57 16.93 3.89
C GLY A 339 -4.73 18.14 4.33
N ARG A 340 -5.04 18.71 5.49
CA ARG A 340 -4.33 19.90 6.03
C ARG A 340 -2.90 19.56 6.46
N ILE A 341 -2.71 18.45 7.19
CA ILE A 341 -1.38 17.96 7.57
C ILE A 341 -0.59 17.55 6.33
N PRO A 342 -1.14 16.73 5.39
CA PRO A 342 -0.49 16.43 4.12
C PRO A 342 -0.08 17.68 3.33
N PHE A 343 -0.95 18.66 3.20
CA PHE A 343 -0.63 19.90 2.47
C PHE A 343 0.60 20.60 3.04
N ALA A 344 0.67 20.74 4.38
CA ALA A 344 1.81 21.38 5.04
C ALA A 344 3.12 20.59 4.84
N LEU A 345 3.05 19.24 4.91
CA LEU A 345 4.22 18.38 4.72
C LEU A 345 4.67 18.33 3.26
N LEU A 346 3.74 18.17 2.32
CA LEU A 346 4.07 18.08 0.90
C LEU A 346 4.62 19.37 0.33
N ARG A 347 4.16 20.54 0.78
CA ARG A 347 4.79 21.83 0.46
C ARG A 347 6.25 21.91 0.84
N ARG A 348 6.67 21.16 1.86
CA ARG A 348 8.05 21.18 2.36
C ARG A 348 8.94 20.11 1.75
N TYR A 349 8.38 18.93 1.46
CA TYR A 349 9.17 17.74 1.17
C TYR A 349 8.94 17.14 -0.22
N LEU A 350 7.90 17.57 -0.96
CA LEU A 350 7.63 17.06 -2.29
C LEU A 350 8.32 17.93 -3.35
N ASP A 351 8.93 17.31 -4.35
CA ASP A 351 9.65 18.02 -5.41
C ASP A 351 8.74 18.39 -6.60
N GLY A 352 7.60 17.73 -6.76
CA GLY A 352 6.63 18.01 -7.82
C GLY A 352 5.50 17.00 -7.85
N ILE A 353 4.53 17.23 -8.75
CA ILE A 353 3.43 16.31 -9.03
C ILE A 353 3.31 16.12 -10.54
N VAL A 354 3.25 14.87 -10.98
CA VAL A 354 2.91 14.44 -12.34
C VAL A 354 1.49 13.90 -12.36
N THR A 355 0.75 14.15 -13.43
CA THR A 355 -0.61 13.61 -13.60
C THR A 355 -0.63 12.58 -14.71
N VAL A 356 -1.46 11.53 -14.54
CA VAL A 356 -1.63 10.43 -15.49
C VAL A 356 -3.07 10.31 -15.94
N THR A 357 -3.27 9.90 -17.18
CA THR A 357 -4.60 9.68 -17.76
C THR A 357 -5.16 8.31 -17.41
N GLU A 358 -6.48 8.14 -17.58
CA GLU A 358 -7.17 6.88 -17.36
C GLU A 358 -6.63 5.75 -18.25
N ASP A 359 -6.24 6.05 -19.49
CA ASP A 359 -5.71 5.06 -20.43
C ASP A 359 -4.27 4.66 -20.05
N GLU A 360 -3.46 5.58 -19.57
CA GLU A 360 -2.12 5.27 -19.04
C GLU A 360 -2.21 4.38 -17.79
N ILE A 361 -3.18 4.64 -16.90
CA ILE A 361 -3.42 3.81 -15.73
C ILE A 361 -3.74 2.35 -16.13
N VAL A 362 -4.69 2.13 -17.05
CA VAL A 362 -5.04 0.75 -17.46
C VAL A 362 -3.91 0.08 -18.25
N ARG A 363 -3.13 0.82 -19.04
CA ARG A 363 -1.93 0.31 -19.69
C ARG A 363 -0.86 -0.10 -18.66
N ALA A 364 -0.65 0.68 -17.62
CA ALA A 364 0.26 0.34 -16.54
C ALA A 364 -0.20 -0.91 -15.77
N MET A 365 -1.53 -1.10 -15.56
CA MET A 365 -2.07 -2.33 -14.98
C MET A 365 -1.74 -3.56 -15.84
N VAL A 366 -1.87 -3.46 -17.16
CA VAL A 366 -1.49 -4.54 -18.12
C VAL A 366 0.00 -4.86 -17.98
N ARG A 367 0.86 -3.84 -17.96
CA ARG A 367 2.32 -4.01 -17.84
C ARG A 367 2.69 -4.65 -16.50
N ALA A 368 2.10 -4.20 -15.39
CA ALA A 368 2.32 -4.81 -14.07
C ALA A 368 1.92 -6.29 -14.04
N SER A 369 0.76 -6.63 -14.61
CA SER A 369 0.28 -8.02 -14.68
C SER A 369 1.19 -8.90 -15.53
N ARG A 370 1.55 -8.46 -16.73
CA ARG A 370 2.32 -9.26 -17.69
C ARG A 370 3.80 -9.39 -17.36
N GLU A 371 4.42 -8.32 -16.85
CA GLU A 371 5.87 -8.26 -16.67
C GLU A 371 6.28 -8.53 -15.23
N ALA A 372 5.55 -7.95 -14.24
CA ALA A 372 5.85 -8.13 -12.82
C ALA A 372 5.02 -9.22 -12.13
N ARG A 373 3.99 -9.76 -12.78
CA ARG A 373 3.04 -10.72 -12.19
C ARG A 373 2.31 -10.15 -10.96
N LEU A 374 2.06 -8.86 -10.96
CA LEU A 374 1.37 -8.15 -9.89
C LEU A 374 -0.04 -7.76 -10.31
N MET A 375 -1.03 -8.08 -9.47
CA MET A 375 -2.38 -7.58 -9.59
C MET A 375 -2.47 -6.21 -8.90
N LEU A 376 -2.85 -5.18 -9.65
CA LEU A 376 -3.01 -3.81 -9.15
C LEU A 376 -4.43 -3.32 -9.35
N GLU A 377 -4.96 -2.60 -8.36
CA GLU A 377 -6.10 -1.72 -8.57
C GLU A 377 -5.67 -0.46 -9.34
N PRO A 378 -6.58 0.28 -9.99
CA PRO A 378 -6.21 1.48 -10.75
C PRO A 378 -5.36 2.47 -9.95
N SER A 379 -5.72 2.77 -8.70
CA SER A 379 -4.94 3.64 -7.81
C SER A 379 -3.54 3.11 -7.51
N GLY A 380 -3.37 1.79 -7.52
CA GLY A 380 -2.08 1.14 -7.32
C GLY A 380 -1.15 1.22 -8.52
N ALA A 381 -1.68 1.55 -9.70
CA ALA A 381 -0.94 1.58 -10.96
C ALA A 381 -0.51 3.00 -11.39
N THR A 382 -0.99 4.06 -10.73
CA THR A 382 -0.74 5.47 -11.16
C THR A 382 0.74 5.81 -11.19
N THR A 383 1.52 5.42 -10.21
CA THR A 383 2.98 5.67 -10.16
C THR A 383 3.74 4.93 -11.24
N LEU A 384 3.32 3.72 -11.57
CA LEU A 384 3.88 2.96 -12.69
C LEU A 384 3.52 3.63 -14.02
N ALA A 385 2.29 4.18 -14.15
CA ALA A 385 1.89 4.93 -15.34
C ALA A 385 2.76 6.18 -15.52
N ALA A 386 3.04 6.94 -14.46
CA ALA A 386 3.92 8.10 -14.52
C ALA A 386 5.32 7.71 -15.01
N TRP A 387 5.91 6.62 -14.50
CA TRP A 387 7.22 6.18 -14.97
C TRP A 387 7.20 5.71 -16.43
N LEU A 388 6.14 5.02 -16.86
CA LEU A 388 6.07 4.44 -18.21
C LEU A 388 5.81 5.48 -19.32
N PHE A 389 5.11 6.58 -18.99
CA PHE A 389 4.57 7.50 -20.00
C PHE A 389 4.99 8.96 -19.81
N HIS A 390 5.63 9.30 -18.68
CA HIS A 390 6.04 10.67 -18.33
C HIS A 390 7.50 10.69 -17.81
N GLU A 391 8.36 9.79 -18.30
CA GLU A 391 9.76 9.73 -17.87
C GLU A 391 10.51 11.03 -18.16
N ASP A 392 10.13 11.75 -19.22
CA ASP A 392 10.68 13.06 -19.61
C ASP A 392 10.28 14.20 -18.67
N GLU A 393 9.18 14.07 -17.93
CA GLU A 393 8.77 15.01 -16.89
C GLU A 393 9.43 14.71 -15.52
N LEU A 394 10.07 13.54 -15.39
CA LEU A 394 10.73 13.17 -14.16
C LEU A 394 12.16 13.71 -14.10
N PRO A 395 12.64 14.15 -12.93
CA PRO A 395 14.03 14.55 -12.77
C PRO A 395 14.97 13.41 -13.17
N ALA A 396 16.03 13.75 -13.92
CA ALA A 396 17.04 12.80 -14.36
C ALA A 396 17.77 12.20 -13.13
N SER A 397 17.27 11.10 -12.63
CA SER A 397 17.91 10.29 -11.59
C SER A 397 18.25 8.91 -12.15
N GLY A 398 19.36 8.36 -11.74
CA GLY A 398 19.80 7.05 -12.24
C GLY A 398 18.85 5.89 -11.92
N ARG A 399 17.94 6.06 -10.94
CA ARG A 399 17.00 5.02 -10.46
C ARG A 399 15.66 5.63 -10.08
N VAL A 400 14.59 4.89 -10.39
CA VAL A 400 13.21 5.27 -10.04
C VAL A 400 12.58 4.15 -9.21
N VAL A 401 11.88 4.50 -8.14
CA VAL A 401 11.07 3.57 -7.33
C VAL A 401 9.61 3.96 -7.43
N SER A 402 8.78 3.10 -8.00
CA SER A 402 7.32 3.28 -8.08
C SER A 402 6.62 2.56 -6.93
N ILE A 403 5.87 3.27 -6.09
CA ILE A 403 5.08 2.68 -5.00
C ILE A 403 3.74 2.20 -5.54
N LEU A 404 3.55 0.89 -5.63
CA LEU A 404 2.30 0.26 -6.07
C LEU A 404 1.37 0.08 -4.87
N SER A 405 0.50 1.04 -4.64
CA SER A 405 -0.16 1.25 -3.34
C SER A 405 -1.19 0.19 -2.94
N GLY A 406 -1.77 -0.55 -3.91
CA GLY A 406 -2.75 -1.58 -3.63
C GLY A 406 -3.17 -2.40 -4.85
N GLY A 407 -3.86 -3.53 -4.57
CA GLY A 407 -4.36 -4.46 -5.58
C GLY A 407 -5.81 -4.92 -5.34
N ASN A 408 -6.57 -4.20 -4.52
CA ASN A 408 -7.95 -4.55 -4.15
C ASN A 408 -8.96 -4.14 -5.23
N VAL A 409 -9.02 -4.90 -6.29
CA VAL A 409 -9.96 -4.74 -7.40
C VAL A 409 -10.88 -5.95 -7.50
N ASP A 410 -12.13 -5.74 -7.90
CA ASP A 410 -13.04 -6.83 -8.23
C ASP A 410 -12.49 -7.61 -9.43
N PRO A 411 -12.48 -8.96 -9.40
CA PRO A 411 -11.90 -9.77 -10.49
C PRO A 411 -12.53 -9.49 -11.86
N VAL A 412 -13.86 -9.37 -11.95
CA VAL A 412 -14.54 -9.08 -13.22
C VAL A 412 -14.15 -7.69 -13.72
N ARG A 413 -14.13 -6.72 -12.80
CA ARG A 413 -13.70 -5.36 -13.13
C ARG A 413 -12.23 -5.30 -13.53
N TYR A 414 -11.38 -6.13 -12.92
CA TYR A 414 -9.97 -6.24 -13.29
C TYR A 414 -9.80 -6.70 -14.73
N ASP A 415 -10.52 -7.76 -15.13
CA ASP A 415 -10.47 -8.28 -16.50
C ASP A 415 -10.96 -7.25 -17.54
N GLU A 416 -12.03 -6.51 -17.25
CA GLU A 416 -12.50 -5.39 -18.09
C GLU A 416 -11.43 -4.31 -18.27
N LEU A 417 -10.77 -3.93 -17.16
CA LEU A 417 -9.73 -2.89 -17.18
C LEU A 417 -8.49 -3.35 -17.94
N LEU A 418 -8.09 -4.62 -17.81
CA LEU A 418 -6.99 -5.18 -18.58
C LEU A 418 -7.33 -5.21 -20.07
N ALA A 419 -8.55 -5.63 -20.45
CA ALA A 419 -8.99 -5.63 -21.85
C ALA A 419 -8.96 -4.21 -22.44
N ARG A 420 -9.43 -3.21 -21.70
CA ARG A 420 -9.33 -1.79 -22.08
C ARG A 420 -7.87 -1.37 -22.26
N GLY A 421 -6.99 -1.74 -21.32
CA GLY A 421 -5.57 -1.39 -21.38
C GLY A 421 -4.86 -1.98 -22.59
N VAL A 422 -5.18 -3.26 -22.94
CA VAL A 422 -4.67 -3.88 -24.16
C VAL A 422 -5.15 -3.15 -25.40
N ALA A 423 -6.43 -2.78 -25.48
CA ALA A 423 -6.98 -2.01 -26.61
C ALA A 423 -6.35 -0.61 -26.74
N ALA A 424 -5.91 -0.01 -25.63
CA ALA A 424 -5.19 1.26 -25.59
C ALA A 424 -3.69 1.13 -25.90
N GLY A 425 -3.16 -0.07 -26.24
CA GLY A 425 -1.76 -0.31 -26.60
C GLY A 425 -0.85 -0.63 -25.40
N GLY A 426 -1.39 -1.32 -24.40
CA GLY A 426 -0.67 -1.80 -23.19
C GLY A 426 -0.03 -3.19 -23.38
#